data_b1a711e323bcadda87af6d5daaeff11a
#
_entry.id   b1a711e323bcadda87af6d5daaeff11a
#
_cell.length_a   1.000
_cell.length_b   1.000
_cell.length_c   1.000
_cell.angle_alpha   90.00
_cell.angle_beta   90.00
_cell.angle_gamma   90.00
#
_symmetry.space_group_name_H-M   'P 1'
#
loop_
_entity.id
_entity.type
_entity.pdbx_description
1 polymer ?
#
loop_
_entity_poly.entity_id
_entity_poly.type
_entity_poly.pdbx_seq_one_letter_code
_entity_poly.pdbx_strand_id
1 'polypeptide(L)'
;MLDLLLPERCAVCERPGRALCERCRGELIRLSPPVCERCGSPGTWPVRRCAECSGRRLAFARARAAVIYDSRAKALVRSWKEHGRRKLAAEAAALVAEVVGRPEVDALAHVPGDPERAWRRGVVPPRGLAAALGDLWDLPTCEPLRRSRSLPRQRGLALADRRRNVRGSVIAEGEAPRAVCLIDDVYTSGATADACASALRRVGARRVEVITLARAVR
;
A
#
# COMPACT_ATOMS: atom_id res chain seq x y z
N MET A 1 -13.93 20.39 -22.24
CA MET A 1 -13.71 20.27 -23.70
C MET A 1 -12.49 19.43 -24.05
N LEU A 2 -11.43 19.36 -23.25
CA LEU A 2 -10.25 18.45 -23.45
C LEU A 2 -10.58 16.96 -23.27
N ASP A 3 -11.56 16.60 -22.45
CA ASP A 3 -11.97 15.20 -22.24
C ASP A 3 -12.58 14.51 -23.48
N LEU A 4 -13.05 15.30 -24.46
CA LEU A 4 -13.57 14.77 -25.72
C LEU A 4 -12.44 14.34 -26.70
N LEU A 5 -11.27 14.98 -26.60
CA LEU A 5 -10.12 14.74 -27.48
C LEU A 5 -9.19 13.65 -26.92
N LEU A 6 -9.17 13.46 -25.60
CA LEU A 6 -8.37 12.44 -24.92
C LEU A 6 -9.21 11.75 -23.83
N PRO A 7 -10.15 10.87 -24.21
CA PRO A 7 -11.01 10.21 -23.24
C PRO A 7 -10.15 9.39 -22.27
N GLU A 8 -10.54 9.46 -20.98
CA GLU A 8 -9.93 8.62 -19.95
C GLU A 8 -9.98 7.16 -20.38
N ARG A 9 -8.91 6.41 -20.14
CA ARG A 9 -8.83 4.98 -20.50
C ARG A 9 -8.69 4.13 -19.25
N CYS A 10 -9.29 2.95 -19.26
CA CYS A 10 -9.15 1.98 -18.18
C CYS A 10 -7.69 1.59 -17.99
N ALA A 11 -7.22 1.60 -16.75
CA ALA A 11 -5.84 1.28 -16.38
C ALA A 11 -5.44 -0.18 -16.64
N VAL A 12 -6.42 -1.06 -16.90
CA VAL A 12 -6.19 -2.50 -17.12
C VAL A 12 -6.39 -2.91 -18.57
N CYS A 13 -7.50 -2.51 -19.20
CA CYS A 13 -7.85 -2.95 -20.58
C CYS A 13 -7.75 -1.82 -21.62
N GLU A 14 -7.37 -0.61 -21.21
CA GLU A 14 -7.18 0.59 -22.05
C GLU A 14 -8.43 1.06 -22.82
N ARG A 15 -9.61 0.46 -22.61
CA ARG A 15 -10.87 0.93 -23.19
C ARG A 15 -11.19 2.34 -22.69
N PRO A 16 -11.68 3.23 -23.58
CA PRO A 16 -12.10 4.57 -23.18
C PRO A 16 -13.28 4.52 -22.22
N GLY A 17 -13.38 5.55 -21.34
CA GLY A 17 -14.47 5.74 -20.40
C GLY A 17 -13.96 6.05 -18.97
N ARG A 18 -13.78 5.08 -18.12
CA ARG A 18 -13.40 5.24 -16.70
C ARG A 18 -11.96 4.83 -16.45
N ALA A 19 -11.32 5.42 -15.42
CA ALA A 19 -9.96 5.06 -14.96
C ALA A 19 -9.83 3.56 -14.62
N LEU A 20 -10.88 2.97 -14.07
CA LEU A 20 -11.06 1.54 -13.90
C LEU A 20 -12.49 1.18 -14.29
N CYS A 21 -12.68 0.47 -15.42
CA CYS A 21 -14.02 0.09 -15.87
C CYS A 21 -14.62 -1.03 -15.01
N GLU A 22 -15.96 -1.09 -14.95
CA GLU A 22 -16.70 -2.05 -14.11
C GLU A 22 -16.29 -3.52 -14.36
N ARG A 23 -16.09 -3.90 -15.63
CA ARG A 23 -15.60 -5.23 -15.98
C ARG A 23 -14.26 -5.53 -15.33
N CYS A 24 -13.25 -4.66 -15.53
CA CYS A 24 -11.92 -4.88 -14.96
C CYS A 24 -11.92 -4.81 -13.44
N ARG A 25 -12.77 -3.96 -12.84
CA ARG A 25 -12.99 -3.91 -11.40
C ARG A 25 -13.57 -5.24 -10.89
N GLY A 26 -14.57 -5.80 -11.58
CA GLY A 26 -15.21 -7.08 -11.25
C GLY A 26 -14.26 -8.27 -11.36
N GLU A 27 -13.30 -8.22 -12.30
CA GLU A 27 -12.33 -9.29 -12.56
C GLU A 27 -11.10 -9.25 -11.62
N LEU A 28 -10.94 -8.23 -10.75
CA LEU A 28 -9.92 -8.22 -9.69
C LEU A 28 -10.28 -9.24 -8.62
N ILE A 29 -9.34 -10.10 -8.26
CA ILE A 29 -9.55 -11.14 -7.24
C ILE A 29 -9.46 -10.53 -5.84
N ARG A 30 -10.60 -10.40 -5.14
CA ARG A 30 -10.67 -9.87 -3.78
C ARG A 30 -10.06 -10.84 -2.79
N LEU A 31 -9.38 -10.30 -1.80
CA LEU A 31 -8.88 -11.07 -0.66
C LEU A 31 -9.97 -11.15 0.40
N SER A 32 -10.61 -12.30 0.48
CA SER A 32 -11.63 -12.62 1.49
C SER A 32 -11.11 -13.60 2.54
N PRO A 33 -11.67 -13.61 3.75
CA PRO A 33 -11.40 -14.65 4.74
C PRO A 33 -11.62 -16.07 4.20
N PRO A 34 -10.84 -17.07 4.68
CA PRO A 34 -9.87 -16.97 5.76
C PRO A 34 -8.52 -16.41 5.32
N VAL A 35 -7.99 -15.45 6.10
CA VAL A 35 -6.66 -14.89 5.90
C VAL A 35 -5.86 -14.93 7.21
N CYS A 36 -4.54 -14.97 7.11
CA CYS A 36 -3.67 -14.86 8.28
C CYS A 36 -3.97 -13.57 9.06
N GLU A 37 -4.24 -13.69 10.37
CA GLU A 37 -4.56 -12.53 11.22
C GLU A 37 -3.44 -11.50 11.23
N ARG A 38 -2.18 -11.96 11.17
CA ARG A 38 -1.01 -11.09 11.25
C ARG A 38 -0.68 -10.39 9.94
N CYS A 39 -0.52 -11.13 8.86
CA CYS A 39 -0.01 -10.56 7.62
C CYS A 39 -1.02 -10.52 6.47
N GLY A 40 -2.23 -11.04 6.65
CA GLY A 40 -3.29 -11.01 5.64
C GLY A 40 -3.05 -11.99 4.48
N SER A 41 -2.14 -12.98 4.59
CA SER A 41 -1.97 -14.01 3.57
C SER A 41 -3.21 -14.89 3.50
N PRO A 42 -3.77 -15.14 2.30
CA PRO A 42 -4.89 -16.06 2.17
C PRO A 42 -4.49 -17.47 2.59
N GLY A 43 -5.42 -18.22 3.12
CA GLY A 43 -5.25 -19.60 3.56
C GLY A 43 -6.55 -20.37 3.49
N THR A 44 -6.50 -21.67 3.79
CA THR A 44 -7.70 -22.54 3.81
C THR A 44 -8.49 -22.43 5.11
N TRP A 45 -7.82 -22.00 6.20
CA TRP A 45 -8.44 -21.74 7.53
C TRP A 45 -7.79 -20.55 8.22
N PRO A 46 -8.46 -19.96 9.22
CA PRO A 46 -7.91 -18.84 9.99
C PRO A 46 -6.68 -19.29 10.77
N VAL A 47 -5.60 -18.51 10.68
CA VAL A 47 -4.36 -18.74 11.45
C VAL A 47 -3.86 -17.43 12.02
N ARG A 48 -3.39 -17.46 13.27
CA ARG A 48 -2.80 -16.26 13.89
C ARG A 48 -1.51 -15.83 13.15
N ARG A 49 -0.70 -16.82 12.69
CA ARG A 49 0.53 -16.60 11.90
C ARG A 49 0.69 -17.74 10.90
N CYS A 50 0.80 -17.39 9.64
CA CYS A 50 1.06 -18.34 8.56
C CYS A 50 2.59 -18.54 8.38
N ALA A 51 2.98 -19.48 7.52
CA ALA A 51 4.39 -19.78 7.23
C ALA A 51 5.20 -18.56 6.77
N GLU A 52 4.58 -17.61 6.02
CA GLU A 52 5.26 -16.38 5.57
C GLU A 52 5.67 -15.44 6.71
N CYS A 53 4.90 -15.39 7.80
CA CYS A 53 5.14 -14.48 8.92
C CYS A 53 5.53 -15.17 10.22
N SER A 54 5.50 -16.49 10.27
CA SER A 54 6.01 -17.29 11.39
C SER A 54 7.50 -16.99 11.62
N GLY A 55 7.93 -16.91 12.87
CA GLY A 55 9.32 -16.57 13.25
C GLY A 55 9.74 -15.12 12.98
N ARG A 56 8.90 -14.28 12.36
CA ARG A 56 9.23 -12.87 12.08
C ARG A 56 8.73 -11.96 13.20
N ARG A 57 9.60 -11.08 13.68
CA ARG A 57 9.21 -9.96 14.56
C ARG A 57 8.80 -8.78 13.69
N LEU A 58 7.50 -8.68 13.40
CA LEU A 58 6.94 -7.57 12.62
C LEU A 58 6.55 -6.41 13.56
N ALA A 59 6.92 -5.18 13.20
CA ALA A 59 6.65 -3.99 13.99
C ALA A 59 5.18 -3.52 13.91
N PHE A 60 4.42 -3.95 12.89
CA PHE A 60 2.99 -3.69 12.76
C PHE A 60 2.13 -4.77 13.43
N ALA A 61 0.93 -4.43 13.85
CA ALA A 61 -0.02 -5.35 14.50
C ALA A 61 -0.65 -6.31 13.49
N ARG A 62 -1.15 -5.79 12.38
CA ARG A 62 -1.76 -6.58 11.30
C ARG A 62 -1.56 -5.91 9.95
N ALA A 63 -1.67 -6.71 8.87
CA ALA A 63 -1.73 -6.21 7.51
C ALA A 63 -2.95 -6.78 6.79
N ARG A 64 -3.58 -5.96 5.94
CA ARG A 64 -4.71 -6.34 5.08
C ARG A 64 -4.49 -5.77 3.68
N ALA A 65 -5.08 -6.42 2.69
CA ALA A 65 -5.07 -5.94 1.32
C ALA A 65 -6.43 -6.21 0.68
N ALA A 66 -6.78 -5.42 -0.32
CA ALA A 66 -8.06 -5.58 -1.00
C ALA A 66 -8.04 -6.71 -2.02
N VAL A 67 -6.99 -6.83 -2.82
CA VAL A 67 -6.94 -7.78 -3.93
C VAL A 67 -5.63 -8.57 -3.98
N ILE A 68 -5.67 -9.70 -4.69
CA ILE A 68 -4.46 -10.46 -5.05
C ILE A 68 -3.67 -9.67 -6.10
N TYR A 69 -2.35 -9.61 -5.95
CA TYR A 69 -1.43 -8.98 -6.91
C TYR A 69 -1.15 -9.89 -8.10
N ASP A 70 -2.19 -10.15 -8.90
CA ASP A 70 -2.15 -10.90 -10.16
C ASP A 70 -1.75 -10.01 -11.35
N SER A 71 -1.93 -10.50 -12.58
CA SER A 71 -1.64 -9.77 -13.80
C SER A 71 -2.48 -8.49 -13.94
N ARG A 72 -3.76 -8.50 -13.56
CA ARG A 72 -4.66 -7.34 -13.63
C ARG A 72 -4.31 -6.28 -12.59
N ALA A 73 -4.12 -6.70 -11.34
CA ALA A 73 -3.67 -5.80 -10.28
C ALA A 73 -2.30 -5.20 -10.58
N LYS A 74 -1.39 -5.97 -11.22
CA LYS A 74 -0.11 -5.45 -11.74
C LYS A 74 -0.31 -4.36 -12.79
N ALA A 75 -1.20 -4.57 -13.76
CA ALA A 75 -1.51 -3.58 -14.78
C ALA A 75 -2.07 -2.29 -14.16
N LEU A 76 -3.02 -2.42 -13.23
CA LEU A 76 -3.60 -1.30 -12.48
C LEU A 76 -2.53 -0.48 -11.74
N VAL A 77 -1.72 -1.15 -10.92
CA VAL A 77 -0.66 -0.50 -10.12
C VAL A 77 0.43 0.09 -11.02
N ARG A 78 0.80 -0.57 -12.10
CA ARG A 78 1.77 -0.07 -13.08
C ARG A 78 1.24 1.19 -13.75
N SER A 79 0.02 1.16 -14.27
CA SER A 79 -0.62 2.31 -14.90
C SER A 79 -0.69 3.50 -13.93
N TRP A 80 -1.03 3.27 -12.66
CA TRP A 80 -1.01 4.31 -11.64
C TRP A 80 0.39 4.90 -11.43
N LYS A 81 1.40 4.04 -11.30
CA LYS A 81 2.79 4.45 -11.06
C LYS A 81 3.44 5.16 -12.26
N GLU A 82 3.21 4.66 -13.45
CA GLU A 82 3.96 5.10 -14.64
C GLU A 82 3.27 6.23 -15.39
N HIS A 83 1.95 6.29 -15.38
CA HIS A 83 1.19 7.29 -16.13
C HIS A 83 0.56 8.39 -15.26
N GLY A 84 0.90 8.45 -13.98
CA GLY A 84 0.47 9.54 -13.09
C GLY A 84 -1.06 9.68 -12.91
N ARG A 85 -1.83 8.63 -13.11
CA ARG A 85 -3.30 8.64 -13.14
C ARG A 85 -3.89 8.88 -11.76
N ARG A 86 -4.04 10.14 -11.36
CA ARG A 86 -4.53 10.54 -10.03
C ARG A 86 -5.92 10.01 -9.70
N LYS A 87 -6.82 9.90 -10.67
CA LYS A 87 -8.19 9.37 -10.49
C LYS A 87 -8.21 7.92 -10.01
N LEU A 88 -7.14 7.15 -10.23
CA LEU A 88 -7.02 5.79 -9.70
C LEU A 88 -6.95 5.74 -8.16
N ALA A 89 -6.62 6.84 -7.50
CA ALA A 89 -6.63 6.90 -6.03
C ALA A 89 -8.03 6.65 -5.47
N ALA A 90 -9.05 7.31 -6.02
CA ALA A 90 -10.44 7.13 -5.59
C ALA A 90 -10.97 5.72 -5.89
N GLU A 91 -10.66 5.18 -7.10
CA GLU A 91 -11.06 3.81 -7.46
C GLU A 91 -10.40 2.77 -6.54
N ALA A 92 -9.10 2.94 -6.23
CA ALA A 92 -8.39 2.08 -5.30
C ALA A 92 -8.91 2.20 -3.86
N ALA A 93 -9.24 3.42 -3.42
CA ALA A 93 -9.80 3.66 -2.10
C ALA A 93 -11.18 3.00 -1.94
N ALA A 94 -12.07 3.15 -2.94
CA ALA A 94 -13.36 2.49 -2.94
C ALA A 94 -13.24 0.96 -2.85
N LEU A 95 -12.28 0.38 -3.58
CA LEU A 95 -12.03 -1.07 -3.55
C LEU A 95 -11.45 -1.53 -2.20
N VAL A 96 -10.55 -0.76 -1.61
CA VAL A 96 -9.99 -1.03 -0.28
C VAL A 96 -11.09 -0.94 0.78
N ALA A 97 -11.92 0.10 0.73
CA ALA A 97 -13.00 0.27 1.70
C ALA A 97 -14.07 -0.84 1.61
N GLU A 98 -14.37 -1.30 0.39
CA GLU A 98 -15.28 -2.44 0.14
C GLU A 98 -14.79 -3.74 0.81
N VAL A 99 -13.49 -4.04 0.69
CA VAL A 99 -12.94 -5.35 1.07
C VAL A 99 -12.37 -5.36 2.49
N VAL A 100 -11.67 -4.30 2.88
CA VAL A 100 -10.94 -4.25 4.16
C VAL A 100 -11.74 -3.56 5.25
N GLY A 101 -12.54 -2.57 4.88
CA GLY A 101 -13.28 -1.74 5.83
C GLY A 101 -12.40 -0.70 6.55
N ARG A 102 -13.06 0.17 7.33
CA ARG A 102 -12.42 1.25 8.10
C ARG A 102 -11.63 0.68 9.29
N PRO A 103 -10.35 1.03 9.45
CA PRO A 103 -9.56 0.62 10.61
C PRO A 103 -9.90 1.48 11.85
N GLU A 104 -9.70 0.91 13.04
CA GLU A 104 -9.79 1.64 14.32
C GLU A 104 -8.42 2.26 14.65
N VAL A 105 -8.15 3.44 14.11
CA VAL A 105 -6.89 4.16 14.24
C VAL A 105 -7.14 5.66 14.36
N ASP A 106 -6.14 6.39 14.85
CA ASP A 106 -6.22 7.85 15.04
C ASP A 106 -5.94 8.60 13.72
N ALA A 107 -5.10 8.02 12.85
CA ALA A 107 -4.72 8.63 11.58
C ALA A 107 -4.22 7.63 10.55
N LEU A 108 -4.20 8.05 9.28
CA LEU A 108 -3.57 7.35 8.19
C LEU A 108 -2.19 7.98 7.89
N ALA A 109 -1.18 7.15 7.69
CA ALA A 109 0.11 7.54 7.13
C ALA A 109 0.38 6.75 5.86
N HIS A 110 1.24 7.24 4.98
CA HIS A 110 1.58 6.50 3.77
C HIS A 110 3.06 6.09 3.75
N VAL A 111 3.35 5.01 3.04
CA VAL A 111 4.74 4.63 2.74
C VAL A 111 5.36 5.69 1.83
N PRO A 112 6.53 6.27 2.21
CA PRO A 112 7.16 7.31 1.43
C PRO A 112 7.67 6.77 0.09
N GLY A 113 7.33 7.47 -0.98
CA GLY A 113 7.84 7.20 -2.33
C GLY A 113 9.35 7.42 -2.41
N ASP A 114 9.95 6.92 -3.49
CA ASP A 114 11.30 7.32 -3.87
C ASP A 114 11.24 8.76 -4.41
N PRO A 115 11.99 9.72 -3.85
CA PRO A 115 11.87 11.13 -4.22
C PRO A 115 12.12 11.40 -5.70
N GLU A 116 13.15 10.78 -6.28
CA GLU A 116 13.51 10.95 -7.69
C GLU A 116 12.40 10.40 -8.62
N ARG A 117 11.87 9.22 -8.28
CA ARG A 117 10.75 8.64 -9.03
C ARG A 117 9.45 9.40 -8.84
N ALA A 118 9.20 9.90 -7.64
CA ALA A 118 8.03 10.73 -7.35
C ALA A 118 8.06 12.02 -8.17
N TRP A 119 9.22 12.69 -8.23
CA TRP A 119 9.41 13.88 -9.04
C TRP A 119 9.17 13.63 -10.53
N ARG A 120 9.77 12.56 -11.10
CA ARG A 120 9.59 12.19 -12.52
C ARG A 120 8.14 11.81 -12.87
N ARG A 121 7.40 11.21 -11.94
CA ARG A 121 6.04 10.68 -12.18
C ARG A 121 4.92 11.62 -11.79
N GLY A 122 5.22 12.62 -10.97
CA GLY A 122 4.24 13.57 -10.43
C GLY A 122 3.21 12.94 -9.47
N VAL A 123 3.37 11.66 -9.11
CA VAL A 123 2.46 10.95 -8.19
C VAL A 123 3.21 10.01 -7.26
N VAL A 124 2.67 9.85 -6.07
CA VAL A 124 3.03 8.84 -5.07
C VAL A 124 1.75 8.06 -4.76
N PRO A 125 1.53 6.88 -5.38
CA PRO A 125 0.28 6.13 -5.22
C PRO A 125 -0.15 5.90 -3.77
N PRO A 126 0.74 5.50 -2.82
CA PRO A 126 0.35 5.37 -1.42
C PRO A 126 -0.16 6.67 -0.78
N ARG A 127 0.41 7.83 -1.16
CA ARG A 127 -0.07 9.15 -0.68
C ARG A 127 -1.47 9.44 -1.19
N GLY A 128 -1.70 9.24 -2.50
CA GLY A 128 -3.01 9.43 -3.10
C GLY A 128 -4.06 8.48 -2.52
N LEU A 129 -3.68 7.21 -2.28
CA LEU A 129 -4.56 6.25 -1.63
C LEU A 129 -4.90 6.65 -0.20
N ALA A 130 -3.91 7.08 0.58
CA ALA A 130 -4.12 7.53 1.96
C ALA A 130 -5.05 8.75 2.04
N ALA A 131 -4.87 9.73 1.15
CA ALA A 131 -5.75 10.90 1.06
C ALA A 131 -7.19 10.49 0.74
N ALA A 132 -7.40 9.70 -0.33
CA ALA A 132 -8.73 9.25 -0.73
C ALA A 132 -9.43 8.37 0.33
N LEU A 133 -8.67 7.55 1.07
CA LEU A 133 -9.19 6.78 2.20
C LEU A 133 -9.48 7.67 3.42
N GLY A 134 -8.66 8.71 3.64
CA GLY A 134 -8.91 9.71 4.68
C GLY A 134 -10.25 10.40 4.49
N ASP A 135 -10.51 10.87 3.27
CA ASP A 135 -11.78 11.49 2.89
C ASP A 135 -12.96 10.51 3.05
N LEU A 136 -12.79 9.25 2.60
CA LEU A 136 -13.85 8.24 2.63
C LEU A 136 -14.19 7.75 4.04
N TRP A 137 -13.21 7.68 4.93
CA TRP A 137 -13.34 7.13 6.29
C TRP A 137 -13.46 8.21 7.37
N ASP A 138 -13.39 9.48 6.99
CA ASP A 138 -13.29 10.61 7.93
C ASP A 138 -12.16 10.39 8.95
N LEU A 139 -10.93 10.17 8.42
CA LEU A 139 -9.72 9.99 9.18
C LEU A 139 -8.65 11.00 8.74
N PRO A 140 -7.95 11.66 9.68
CA PRO A 140 -6.87 12.56 9.35
C PRO A 140 -5.70 11.79 8.70
N THR A 141 -5.01 12.46 7.79
CA THR A 141 -3.76 11.96 7.20
C THR A 141 -2.56 12.68 7.81
N CYS A 142 -1.45 11.95 8.00
CA CYS A 142 -0.18 12.51 8.48
C CYS A 142 1.00 11.99 7.65
N GLU A 143 2.09 12.77 7.60
CA GLU A 143 3.27 12.45 6.78
C GLU A 143 4.56 12.41 7.63
N PRO A 144 4.63 11.64 8.71
CA PRO A 144 5.81 11.60 9.57
C PRO A 144 6.97 10.83 8.94
N LEU A 145 6.73 10.11 7.83
CA LEU A 145 7.71 9.21 7.24
C LEU A 145 8.40 9.82 6.03
N ARG A 146 9.72 9.69 5.96
CA ARG A 146 10.50 10.00 4.76
C ARG A 146 11.57 8.95 4.48
N ARG A 147 12.03 8.86 3.24
CA ARG A 147 13.16 8.00 2.91
C ARG A 147 14.47 8.64 3.38
N SER A 148 15.32 7.84 4.01
CA SER A 148 16.69 8.22 4.31
C SER A 148 17.51 8.31 3.01
N ARG A 149 18.32 9.36 2.87
CA ARG A 149 19.21 9.55 1.71
C ARG A 149 20.46 8.67 1.76
N SER A 150 20.73 7.95 2.84
CA SER A 150 22.02 7.38 3.18
C SER A 150 22.29 5.94 2.70
N LEU A 151 21.44 5.33 1.88
CA LEU A 151 21.69 3.96 1.41
C LEU A 151 21.80 3.88 -0.12
N PRO A 152 23.01 3.54 -0.65
CA PRO A 152 23.19 3.25 -2.07
C PRO A 152 22.33 2.05 -2.48
N ARG A 153 21.71 2.16 -3.66
CA ARG A 153 21.01 1.01 -4.28
C ARG A 153 22.04 0.01 -4.78
N GLN A 154 22.23 -1.08 -4.06
CA GLN A 154 22.93 -2.23 -4.62
C GLN A 154 21.96 -3.07 -5.45
N ARG A 155 22.20 -3.16 -6.76
CA ARG A 155 21.52 -4.11 -7.65
C ARG A 155 22.12 -5.50 -7.39
N GLY A 156 21.28 -6.53 -7.28
CA GLY A 156 21.76 -7.93 -7.21
C GLY A 156 21.73 -8.61 -5.86
N LEU A 157 21.19 -8.00 -4.80
CA LEU A 157 21.17 -8.59 -3.45
C LEU A 157 20.12 -9.70 -3.29
N ALA A 158 20.50 -10.76 -2.54
CA ALA A 158 19.60 -11.82 -2.09
C ALA A 158 18.45 -11.27 -1.20
N LEU A 159 17.35 -12.03 -1.09
CA LEU A 159 16.15 -11.62 -0.33
C LEU A 159 16.44 -11.23 1.13
N ALA A 160 17.41 -11.88 1.77
CA ALA A 160 17.84 -11.56 3.15
C ALA A 160 18.51 -10.18 3.24
N ASP A 161 19.33 -9.83 2.24
CA ASP A 161 20.06 -8.57 2.18
C ASP A 161 19.13 -7.40 1.78
N ARG A 162 18.11 -7.66 0.95
CA ARG A 162 17.02 -6.68 0.68
C ARG A 162 16.28 -6.31 1.96
N ARG A 163 16.08 -7.27 2.89
CA ARG A 163 15.43 -7.02 4.19
C ARG A 163 16.30 -6.18 5.13
N ARG A 164 17.61 -6.38 5.15
CA ARG A 164 18.57 -5.57 5.93
C ARG A 164 18.68 -4.14 5.38
N ASN A 165 18.77 -3.98 4.08
CA ASN A 165 18.87 -2.66 3.43
C ASN A 165 17.59 -1.80 3.57
N VAL A 166 16.43 -2.41 3.80
CA VAL A 166 15.17 -1.68 4.05
C VAL A 166 15.08 -1.14 5.47
N ARG A 167 15.80 -1.78 6.45
CA ARG A 167 15.81 -1.39 7.87
C ARG A 167 16.58 -0.11 8.10
N GLY A 168 16.54 0.91 7.74
CA GLY A 168 17.25 2.19 7.86
C GLY A 168 16.97 3.11 6.68
N SER A 169 16.24 2.56 5.68
CA SER A 169 15.87 3.34 4.50
C SER A 169 14.69 4.28 4.74
N VAL A 170 14.02 4.17 5.88
CA VAL A 170 12.90 5.02 6.27
C VAL A 170 13.15 5.57 7.68
N ILE A 171 12.97 6.87 7.81
CA ILE A 171 12.99 7.59 9.09
C ILE A 171 11.65 8.25 9.32
N ALA A 172 11.31 8.45 10.59
CA ALA A 172 10.15 9.23 11.00
C ALA A 172 10.61 10.48 11.73
N GLU A 173 9.88 11.57 11.56
CA GLU A 173 10.13 12.87 12.17
C GLU A 173 8.88 13.36 12.88
N GLY A 174 9.08 14.18 13.92
CA GLY A 174 7.98 14.64 14.75
C GLY A 174 7.41 13.53 15.64
N GLU A 175 6.18 13.70 16.09
CA GLU A 175 5.44 12.75 16.92
C GLU A 175 4.39 12.02 16.08
N ALA A 176 4.31 10.70 16.21
CA ALA A 176 3.29 9.92 15.54
C ALA A 176 2.04 9.74 16.44
N PRO A 177 0.83 9.71 15.85
CA PRO A 177 -0.38 9.30 16.55
C PRO A 177 -0.22 7.93 17.20
N ARG A 178 -0.95 7.67 18.29
CA ARG A 178 -0.82 6.41 19.06
C ARG A 178 -1.20 5.19 18.23
N ALA A 179 -2.26 5.28 17.45
CA ALA A 179 -2.70 4.24 16.53
C ALA A 179 -2.66 4.77 15.08
N VAL A 180 -1.84 4.18 14.23
CA VAL A 180 -1.64 4.61 12.83
C VAL A 180 -1.93 3.47 11.88
N CYS A 181 -2.68 3.75 10.80
CA CYS A 181 -2.75 2.85 9.66
C CYS A 181 -1.79 3.31 8.56
N LEU A 182 -0.82 2.47 8.26
CA LEU A 182 0.14 2.68 7.18
C LEU A 182 -0.45 2.20 5.86
N ILE A 183 -0.52 3.08 4.88
CA ILE A 183 -1.07 2.82 3.55
C ILE A 183 0.05 2.61 2.54
N ASP A 184 -0.04 1.54 1.73
CA ASP A 184 0.87 1.25 0.62
C ASP A 184 0.09 0.71 -0.59
N ASP A 185 0.70 0.65 -1.76
CA ASP A 185 0.06 0.11 -2.95
C ASP A 185 0.12 -1.42 -3.00
N VAL A 186 1.26 -2.05 -2.68
CA VAL A 186 1.44 -3.50 -2.78
C VAL A 186 2.21 -4.07 -1.60
N TYR A 187 1.61 -5.00 -0.91
CA TYR A 187 2.28 -5.82 0.08
C TYR A 187 2.96 -7.03 -0.60
N THR A 188 4.27 -7.08 -0.60
CA THR A 188 5.04 -8.21 -1.16
C THR A 188 5.64 -9.08 -0.05
N SER A 189 6.76 -8.69 0.53
CA SER A 189 7.41 -9.37 1.65
C SER A 189 7.10 -8.75 3.00
N GLY A 190 6.44 -7.58 3.01
CA GLY A 190 6.19 -6.77 4.18
C GLY A 190 7.42 -6.05 4.76
N ALA A 191 8.58 -6.12 4.08
CA ALA A 191 9.82 -5.49 4.57
C ALA A 191 9.70 -3.96 4.66
N THR A 192 9.10 -3.32 3.65
CA THR A 192 8.87 -1.88 3.65
C THR A 192 7.89 -1.49 4.74
N ALA A 193 6.78 -2.21 4.86
CA ALA A 193 5.79 -1.98 5.90
C ALA A 193 6.39 -2.14 7.32
N ASP A 194 7.25 -3.15 7.52
CA ASP A 194 7.94 -3.40 8.78
C ASP A 194 8.93 -2.27 9.14
N ALA A 195 9.68 -1.77 8.14
CA ALA A 195 10.60 -0.65 8.33
C ALA A 195 9.86 0.67 8.68
N CYS A 196 8.77 0.96 7.95
CA CYS A 196 7.93 2.13 8.23
C CYS A 196 7.26 2.03 9.61
N ALA A 197 6.69 0.86 9.94
CA ALA A 197 6.09 0.64 11.25
C ALA A 197 7.13 0.75 12.38
N SER A 198 8.35 0.26 12.18
CA SER A 198 9.45 0.42 13.13
C SER A 198 9.83 1.89 13.31
N ALA A 199 9.84 2.68 12.23
CA ALA A 199 10.10 4.10 12.30
C ALA A 199 9.01 4.85 13.07
N LEU A 200 7.73 4.59 12.78
CA LEU A 200 6.59 5.17 13.49
C LEU A 200 6.60 4.85 14.98
N ARG A 201 6.95 3.62 15.36
CA ARG A 201 7.05 3.22 16.78
C ARG A 201 8.15 3.96 17.53
N ARG A 202 9.25 4.32 16.88
CA ARG A 202 10.32 5.13 17.50
C ARG A 202 9.89 6.55 17.84
N VAL A 203 8.90 7.07 17.15
CA VAL A 203 8.38 8.43 17.35
C VAL A 203 6.97 8.44 17.98
N GLY A 204 6.62 7.41 18.76
CA GLY A 204 5.45 7.42 19.65
C GLY A 204 4.29 6.51 19.27
N ALA A 205 4.22 5.95 18.05
CA ALA A 205 3.14 5.05 17.69
C ALA A 205 3.15 3.77 18.55
N ARG A 206 2.01 3.46 19.19
CA ARG A 206 1.83 2.24 19.99
C ARG A 206 1.22 1.09 19.20
N ARG A 207 0.37 1.41 18.21
CA ARG A 207 -0.25 0.45 17.30
C ARG A 207 -0.06 0.91 15.87
N VAL A 208 0.48 0.04 15.02
CA VAL A 208 0.58 0.29 13.57
C VAL A 208 -0.14 -0.85 12.87
N GLU A 209 -1.09 -0.51 12.03
CA GLU A 209 -1.73 -1.41 11.08
C GLU A 209 -1.25 -1.11 9.67
N VAL A 210 -1.43 -2.04 8.74
CA VAL A 210 -1.02 -1.87 7.34
C VAL A 210 -2.20 -2.21 6.45
N ILE A 211 -2.53 -1.31 5.53
CA ILE A 211 -3.52 -1.56 4.49
C ILE A 211 -2.89 -1.28 3.13
N THR A 212 -3.11 -2.18 2.16
CA THR A 212 -2.62 -2.04 0.81
C THR A 212 -3.72 -2.32 -0.21
N LEU A 213 -3.59 -1.77 -1.42
CA LEU A 213 -4.49 -2.13 -2.51
C LEU A 213 -4.33 -3.61 -2.86
N ALA A 214 -3.10 -4.08 -3.04
CA ALA A 214 -2.85 -5.44 -3.49
C ALA A 214 -1.84 -6.19 -2.62
N ARG A 215 -1.92 -7.52 -2.62
CA ARG A 215 -0.97 -8.42 -1.97
C ARG A 215 -0.44 -9.48 -2.92
N ALA A 216 0.89 -9.64 -2.97
CA ALA A 216 1.50 -10.79 -3.62
C ALA A 216 1.28 -12.05 -2.75
N VAL A 217 0.73 -13.08 -3.35
CA VAL A 217 0.55 -14.42 -2.76
C VAL A 217 1.68 -15.30 -3.28
N ARG A 218 2.25 -16.15 -2.41
CA ARG A 218 3.35 -17.07 -2.72
C ARG A 218 2.92 -18.50 -2.52
#